data_62d2b61e1bda95bf5c27cb44d34bdf5a
#
_entry.id   62d2b61e1bda95bf5c27cb44d34bdf5a
#
_cell.length_a   1.000
_cell.length_b   1.000
_cell.length_c   1.000
_cell.angle_alpha   90.00
_cell.angle_beta   90.00
_cell.angle_gamma   90.00
#
_symmetry.space_group_name_H-M   'P 1'
#
loop_
_entity.id
_entity.type
_entity.pdbx_description
1 polymer ?
#
loop_
_entity_poly.entity_id
_entity_poly.type
_entity_poly.pdbx_seq_one_letter_code
_entity_poly.pdbx_strand_id
1 'polypeptide(L)'
;MASVKLEHKTAKMDMVADLGFGPRAQEFAYNDNGIVQAIKQLYISYSPTAWVKFTGGTWATHVGYEVLDAYANRNYSMSYMFTNGPFSHTGVRADFTVGKSGIMVGVSNPTDWRSVPTAYTNKKNLIAQYSYAPNDNIKLYLNYVGGRDTGDNKVHQYDFVGTFKLSSLFNVGVNGTLNKSSRFVEDYVTSRTWYGAAAYLNLDPKPWFGLTLREEYFSDKDGVKLPVPSKVFASTLTAQFKVDGFIFMPEFRLDNANVEVFGKSDGTASKSTASFMFAAIYSF
;
A
#
# COMPACT_ATOMS: atom_id res chain seq x y z
N MET A 1 -6.98 8.09 12.81
CA MET A 1 -6.23 6.93 13.37
C MET A 1 -5.26 7.46 14.40
N ALA A 2 -5.31 6.95 15.61
CA ALA A 2 -4.22 7.09 16.58
C ALA A 2 -3.36 5.83 16.51
N SER A 3 -2.04 5.94 16.66
CA SER A 3 -1.16 4.78 16.69
C SER A 3 -0.03 4.94 17.70
N VAL A 4 0.42 3.80 18.22
CA VAL A 4 1.58 3.70 19.10
C VAL A 4 2.52 2.66 18.54
N LYS A 5 3.76 3.05 18.29
CA LYS A 5 4.80 2.16 17.78
C LYS A 5 5.91 2.01 18.82
N LEU A 6 6.19 0.77 19.16
CA LEU A 6 7.30 0.38 20.03
C LEU A 6 8.32 -0.39 19.18
N GLU A 7 9.56 0.03 19.26
CA GLU A 7 10.68 -0.62 18.58
C GLU A 7 11.77 -0.95 19.57
N HIS A 8 12.29 -2.16 19.50
CA HIS A 8 13.50 -2.56 20.23
C HIS A 8 14.51 -3.14 19.26
N LYS A 9 15.71 -2.57 19.28
CA LYS A 9 16.78 -2.92 18.34
C LYS A 9 18.02 -3.37 19.10
N THR A 10 18.57 -4.50 18.69
CA THR A 10 19.89 -4.97 19.13
C THR A 10 20.80 -5.11 17.91
N ALA A 11 22.05 -5.57 18.12
CA ALA A 11 22.97 -5.79 17.00
C ALA A 11 22.46 -6.81 15.96
N LYS A 12 21.59 -7.74 16.35
CA LYS A 12 21.11 -8.83 15.47
C LYS A 12 19.60 -9.02 15.44
N MET A 13 18.85 -8.34 16.30
CA MET A 13 17.42 -8.54 16.43
C MET A 13 16.69 -7.19 16.41
N ASP A 14 15.60 -7.12 15.66
CA ASP A 14 14.66 -6.03 15.67
C ASP A 14 13.28 -6.58 16.09
N MET A 15 12.61 -5.92 17.01
CA MET A 15 11.24 -6.20 17.42
C MET A 15 10.41 -4.94 17.20
N VAL A 16 9.25 -5.10 16.59
CA VAL A 16 8.33 -4.01 16.32
C VAL A 16 6.92 -4.41 16.77
N ALA A 17 6.29 -3.53 17.56
CA ALA A 17 4.87 -3.56 17.85
C ALA A 17 4.28 -2.19 17.45
N ASP A 18 3.47 -2.15 16.42
CA ASP A 18 2.80 -0.96 15.90
C ASP A 18 1.30 -1.20 15.95
N LEU A 19 0.61 -0.46 16.82
CA LEU A 19 -0.81 -0.60 17.09
C LEU A 19 -1.54 0.64 16.59
N GLY A 20 -2.67 0.43 15.92
CA GLY A 20 -3.52 1.49 15.39
C GLY A 20 -4.94 1.40 15.91
N PHE A 21 -5.57 2.55 16.18
CA PHE A 21 -6.90 2.66 16.73
C PHE A 21 -7.75 3.64 15.93
N GLY A 22 -9.07 3.36 15.90
CA GLY A 22 -10.06 4.15 15.22
C GLY A 22 -10.40 3.65 13.80
N PRO A 23 -11.38 4.30 13.13
CA PRO A 23 -11.95 3.79 11.87
C PRO A 23 -10.91 3.50 10.79
N ARG A 24 -9.94 4.40 10.58
CA ARG A 24 -8.89 4.19 9.57
C ARG A 24 -7.99 2.97 9.87
N ALA A 25 -7.75 2.63 11.14
CA ALA A 25 -7.02 1.41 11.49
C ALA A 25 -7.83 0.15 11.17
N GLN A 26 -9.14 0.21 11.40
CA GLN A 26 -10.07 -0.88 11.07
C GLN A 26 -10.17 -1.10 9.56
N GLU A 27 -10.15 -0.03 8.75
CA GLU A 27 -10.10 -0.14 7.28
C GLU A 27 -8.89 -0.94 6.79
N PHE A 28 -7.73 -0.80 7.43
CA PHE A 28 -6.52 -1.56 7.09
C PHE A 28 -6.49 -3.00 7.66
N ALA A 29 -7.46 -3.34 8.49
CA ALA A 29 -7.60 -4.64 9.14
C ALA A 29 -8.98 -5.24 8.92
N TYR A 30 -9.61 -4.95 7.78
CA TYR A 30 -11.00 -5.28 7.45
C TYR A 30 -11.33 -6.76 7.49
N ASN A 31 -10.34 -7.64 7.35
CA ASN A 31 -10.51 -9.10 7.42
C ASN A 31 -10.47 -9.66 8.86
N ASP A 32 -9.97 -8.89 9.82
CA ASP A 32 -9.79 -9.32 11.20
C ASP A 32 -10.85 -8.72 12.11
N ASN A 33 -10.98 -9.26 13.33
CA ASN A 33 -11.96 -8.82 14.31
C ASN A 33 -11.32 -8.60 15.70
N GLY A 34 -11.98 -7.81 16.54
CA GLY A 34 -11.59 -7.58 17.92
C GLY A 34 -10.21 -6.92 18.04
N ILE A 35 -9.42 -7.35 19.02
CA ILE A 35 -8.11 -6.77 19.31
C ILE A 35 -7.11 -6.93 18.15
N VAL A 36 -7.28 -7.94 17.30
CA VAL A 36 -6.38 -8.19 16.15
C VAL A 36 -6.44 -7.05 15.13
N GLN A 37 -7.58 -6.36 15.02
CA GLN A 37 -7.72 -5.17 14.17
C GLN A 37 -6.81 -4.00 14.57
N ALA A 38 -6.38 -3.95 15.84
CA ALA A 38 -5.44 -2.93 16.28
C ALA A 38 -3.99 -3.17 15.84
N ILE A 39 -3.66 -4.37 15.37
CA ILE A 39 -2.30 -4.72 14.98
C ILE A 39 -2.03 -4.18 13.57
N LYS A 40 -1.26 -3.11 13.46
CA LYS A 40 -0.70 -2.65 12.18
C LYS A 40 0.50 -3.49 11.81
N GLN A 41 1.47 -3.61 12.73
CA GLN A 41 2.63 -4.45 12.59
C GLN A 41 2.98 -5.10 13.94
N LEU A 42 3.33 -6.37 13.93
CA LEU A 42 3.83 -7.10 15.08
C LEU A 42 4.77 -8.20 14.59
N TYR A 43 6.08 -7.93 14.63
CA TYR A 43 7.06 -8.86 14.09
C TYR A 43 8.39 -8.81 14.87
N ILE A 44 9.13 -9.89 14.71
CA ILE A 44 10.52 -10.01 15.11
C ILE A 44 11.38 -10.30 13.88
N SER A 45 12.56 -9.68 13.81
CA SER A 45 13.57 -9.96 12.81
C SER A 45 14.86 -10.41 13.42
N TYR A 46 15.58 -11.32 12.76
CA TYR A 46 16.90 -11.79 13.14
C TYR A 46 17.87 -11.70 11.97
N SER A 47 18.99 -11.00 12.18
CA SER A 47 20.07 -10.82 11.20
C SER A 47 21.32 -11.55 11.66
N PRO A 48 21.53 -12.84 11.28
CA PRO A 48 22.74 -13.57 11.65
C PRO A 48 24.00 -12.93 11.06
N THR A 49 23.86 -12.32 9.87
CA THR A 49 24.94 -11.62 9.14
C THR A 49 24.40 -10.29 8.58
N ALA A 50 25.27 -9.42 8.10
CA ALA A 50 24.89 -8.13 7.51
C ALA A 50 24.10 -8.26 6.18
N TRP A 51 24.18 -9.39 5.51
CA TRP A 51 23.58 -9.60 4.18
C TRP A 51 22.30 -10.43 4.20
N VAL A 52 21.89 -11.01 5.34
CA VAL A 52 20.63 -11.78 5.46
C VAL A 52 19.85 -11.40 6.72
N LYS A 53 18.56 -11.26 6.57
CA LYS A 53 17.60 -11.00 7.66
C LYS A 53 16.37 -11.91 7.50
N PHE A 54 15.98 -12.59 8.55
CA PHE A 54 14.75 -13.35 8.66
C PHE A 54 13.73 -12.55 9.47
N THR A 55 12.49 -12.51 9.03
CA THR A 55 11.40 -11.81 9.73
C THR A 55 10.21 -12.75 9.86
N GLY A 56 9.61 -12.78 11.05
CA GLY A 56 8.37 -13.52 11.34
C GLY A 56 7.36 -12.65 12.08
N GLY A 57 6.09 -12.74 11.69
CA GLY A 57 5.00 -11.96 12.28
C GLY A 57 4.14 -11.25 11.24
N THR A 58 3.60 -10.09 11.60
CA THR A 58 2.80 -9.21 10.72
C THR A 58 3.58 -7.93 10.41
N TRP A 59 3.71 -7.57 9.14
CA TRP A 59 4.35 -6.34 8.68
C TRP A 59 3.53 -5.65 7.59
N ALA A 60 3.76 -4.33 7.40
CA ALA A 60 3.17 -3.55 6.33
C ALA A 60 3.59 -4.10 4.95
N THR A 61 2.71 -3.97 3.98
CA THR A 61 2.96 -4.48 2.63
C THR A 61 4.25 -3.92 2.01
N HIS A 62 4.85 -4.70 1.14
CA HIS A 62 5.95 -4.28 0.26
C HIS A 62 5.44 -3.83 -1.12
N VAL A 63 4.14 -3.90 -1.37
CA VAL A 63 3.48 -3.56 -2.63
C VAL A 63 3.00 -2.12 -2.60
N GLY A 64 3.29 -1.36 -3.66
CA GLY A 64 2.85 0.01 -3.82
C GLY A 64 3.83 1.06 -3.30
N TYR A 65 3.60 2.30 -3.73
CA TYR A 65 4.37 3.48 -3.37
C TYR A 65 3.93 4.09 -2.03
N GLU A 66 2.63 4.03 -1.75
CA GLU A 66 2.02 4.59 -0.55
C GLU A 66 2.17 3.65 0.65
N VAL A 67 2.03 4.19 1.86
CA VAL A 67 2.08 3.44 3.12
C VAL A 67 0.85 3.71 3.99
N LEU A 68 0.63 2.88 5.02
CA LEU A 68 -0.53 3.00 5.92
C LEU A 68 -0.53 4.32 6.71
N ASP A 69 0.64 4.78 7.10
CA ASP A 69 0.81 5.94 7.96
C ASP A 69 0.75 7.25 7.17
N ALA A 70 -0.27 8.04 7.45
CA ALA A 70 -0.51 9.29 6.73
C ALA A 70 0.63 10.31 6.86
N TYR A 71 1.38 10.32 7.98
CA TYR A 71 2.53 11.21 8.16
C TYR A 71 3.70 10.88 7.22
N ALA A 72 3.78 9.65 6.72
CA ALA A 72 4.82 9.18 5.81
C ALA A 72 4.41 9.29 4.33
N ASN A 73 3.14 9.55 4.06
CA ASN A 73 2.63 9.78 2.70
C ASN A 73 2.71 11.25 2.30
N ARG A 74 2.82 11.50 1.02
CA ARG A 74 2.77 12.84 0.43
C ARG A 74 1.35 13.35 0.23
N ASN A 75 0.43 12.46 -0.10
CA ASN A 75 -1.00 12.72 -0.19
C ASN A 75 -1.71 12.12 1.03
N TYR A 76 -2.77 12.75 1.50
CA TYR A 76 -3.57 12.23 2.61
C TYR A 76 -4.53 11.13 2.16
N SER A 77 -5.23 11.34 1.04
CA SER A 77 -6.07 10.31 0.44
C SER A 77 -5.21 9.27 -0.28
N MET A 78 -5.64 8.03 -0.20
CA MET A 78 -4.96 6.92 -0.87
C MET A 78 -5.33 6.85 -2.35
N SER A 79 -4.39 6.36 -3.17
CA SER A 79 -4.65 5.99 -4.56
C SER A 79 -5.61 4.81 -4.64
N TYR A 80 -6.28 4.63 -5.78
CA TYR A 80 -7.07 3.43 -6.07
C TYR A 80 -6.23 2.16 -6.02
N MET A 81 -4.99 2.22 -6.53
CA MET A 81 -4.08 1.08 -6.50
C MET A 81 -3.76 0.65 -5.07
N PHE A 82 -3.46 1.59 -4.17
CA PHE A 82 -3.16 1.28 -2.78
C PHE A 82 -4.39 0.78 -2.02
N THR A 83 -5.55 1.45 -2.19
CA THR A 83 -6.82 1.05 -1.56
C THR A 83 -7.25 -0.37 -1.95
N ASN A 84 -6.94 -0.79 -3.18
CA ASN A 84 -7.32 -2.09 -3.73
C ASN A 84 -6.20 -3.15 -3.69
N GLY A 85 -5.00 -2.76 -3.26
CA GLY A 85 -3.86 -3.63 -3.04
C GLY A 85 -3.81 -4.21 -1.62
N PRO A 86 -2.74 -4.95 -1.29
CA PRO A 86 -2.51 -5.45 0.07
C PRO A 86 -2.08 -4.33 1.01
N PHE A 87 -2.52 -4.38 2.27
CA PHE A 87 -2.08 -3.49 3.35
C PHE A 87 -1.02 -4.15 4.24
N SER A 88 -1.12 -5.47 4.45
CA SER A 88 -0.25 -6.21 5.36
C SER A 88 -0.02 -7.65 4.91
N HIS A 89 1.06 -8.22 5.43
CA HIS A 89 1.36 -9.64 5.30
C HIS A 89 1.68 -10.21 6.67
N THR A 90 1.19 -11.43 6.93
CA THR A 90 1.50 -12.18 8.15
C THR A 90 2.12 -13.52 7.77
N GLY A 91 3.33 -13.78 8.22
CA GLY A 91 4.06 -14.98 7.84
C GLY A 91 5.53 -14.95 8.19
N VAL A 92 6.36 -15.50 7.30
CA VAL A 92 7.81 -15.50 7.42
C VAL A 92 8.45 -15.08 6.10
N ARG A 93 9.55 -14.33 6.18
CA ARG A 93 10.31 -13.91 5.01
C ARG A 93 11.80 -13.88 5.30
N ALA A 94 12.58 -13.97 4.24
CA ALA A 94 14.02 -13.73 4.25
C ALA A 94 14.34 -12.59 3.29
N ASP A 95 15.16 -11.66 3.75
CA ASP A 95 15.67 -10.52 2.99
C ASP A 95 17.18 -10.71 2.80
N PHE A 96 17.66 -10.59 1.56
CA PHE A 96 19.07 -10.70 1.18
C PHE A 96 19.54 -9.39 0.58
N THR A 97 20.72 -8.90 1.01
CA THR A 97 21.35 -7.69 0.47
C THR A 97 22.66 -8.05 -0.21
N VAL A 98 22.76 -7.74 -1.50
CA VAL A 98 23.95 -8.01 -2.31
C VAL A 98 24.34 -6.75 -3.07
N GLY A 99 25.34 -6.03 -2.57
CA GLY A 99 25.78 -4.77 -3.14
C GLY A 99 24.64 -3.73 -3.15
N LYS A 100 24.23 -3.31 -4.34
CA LYS A 100 23.15 -2.33 -4.56
C LYS A 100 21.78 -2.97 -4.74
N SER A 101 21.70 -4.28 -4.68
CA SER A 101 20.47 -5.07 -4.86
C SER A 101 20.01 -5.70 -3.57
N GLY A 102 18.69 -5.82 -3.41
CA GLY A 102 18.05 -6.61 -2.38
C GLY A 102 17.08 -7.62 -2.99
N ILE A 103 16.95 -8.78 -2.37
CA ILE A 103 15.98 -9.81 -2.73
C ILE A 103 15.23 -10.18 -1.44
N MET A 104 13.93 -10.10 -1.45
CA MET A 104 13.06 -10.62 -0.40
C MET A 104 12.21 -11.74 -0.97
N VAL A 105 12.11 -12.83 -0.22
CA VAL A 105 11.18 -13.93 -0.50
C VAL A 105 10.53 -14.40 0.79
N GLY A 106 9.27 -14.81 0.71
CA GLY A 106 8.57 -15.26 1.89
C GLY A 106 7.25 -15.95 1.59
N VAL A 107 6.68 -16.50 2.65
CA VAL A 107 5.36 -17.13 2.62
C VAL A 107 4.49 -16.46 3.67
N SER A 108 3.30 -16.03 3.26
CA SER A 108 2.35 -15.36 4.14
C SER A 108 0.98 -16.03 4.11
N ASN A 109 0.15 -15.67 5.06
CA ASN A 109 -1.29 -15.89 4.99
C ASN A 109 -1.87 -15.25 3.71
N PRO A 110 -3.10 -15.57 3.32
CA PRO A 110 -3.84 -14.75 2.35
C PRO A 110 -3.76 -13.27 2.73
N THR A 111 -3.75 -12.41 1.73
CA THR A 111 -3.57 -10.97 1.87
C THR A 111 -4.49 -10.37 2.95
N ASP A 112 -3.94 -9.51 3.80
CA ASP A 112 -4.62 -8.76 4.86
C ASP A 112 -5.29 -9.63 5.95
N TRP A 113 -4.87 -10.89 6.09
CA TRP A 113 -5.28 -11.76 7.19
C TRP A 113 -4.16 -11.89 8.23
N ARG A 114 -4.36 -11.32 9.40
CA ARG A 114 -3.50 -11.54 10.57
C ARG A 114 -3.86 -12.86 11.24
N SER A 115 -5.16 -13.10 11.38
CA SER A 115 -5.71 -14.35 11.95
C SER A 115 -6.62 -15.03 10.92
N VAL A 116 -6.08 -16.06 10.26
CA VAL A 116 -6.83 -16.79 9.23
C VAL A 116 -7.82 -17.74 9.89
N PRO A 117 -9.11 -17.74 9.49
CA PRO A 117 -10.07 -18.74 9.94
C PRO A 117 -9.59 -20.17 9.66
N THR A 118 -9.93 -21.11 10.54
CA THR A 118 -9.44 -22.50 10.50
C THR A 118 -9.66 -23.18 9.15
N ALA A 119 -10.77 -22.89 8.46
CA ALA A 119 -11.08 -23.46 7.14
C ALA A 119 -10.08 -23.04 6.04
N TYR A 120 -9.30 -21.99 6.26
CA TYR A 120 -8.39 -21.40 5.25
C TYR A 120 -6.92 -21.44 5.66
N THR A 121 -6.56 -22.15 6.73
CA THR A 121 -5.19 -22.20 7.26
C THR A 121 -4.18 -22.79 6.28
N ASN A 122 -4.63 -23.60 5.33
CA ASN A 122 -3.82 -24.18 4.26
C ASN A 122 -3.59 -23.23 3.06
N LYS A 123 -4.29 -22.08 3.01
CA LYS A 123 -4.10 -21.09 1.95
C LYS A 123 -2.91 -20.21 2.29
N LYS A 124 -1.97 -20.12 1.38
CA LYS A 124 -0.75 -19.32 1.54
C LYS A 124 -0.43 -18.55 0.27
N ASN A 125 0.21 -17.40 0.45
CA ASN A 125 0.77 -16.59 -0.61
C ASN A 125 2.29 -16.68 -0.61
N LEU A 126 2.87 -16.79 -1.78
CA LEU A 126 4.26 -16.48 -2.03
C LEU A 126 4.39 -14.95 -2.17
N ILE A 127 5.34 -14.37 -1.48
CA ILE A 127 5.69 -12.96 -1.60
C ILE A 127 7.14 -12.82 -2.03
N ALA A 128 7.41 -11.86 -2.89
CA ALA A 128 8.77 -11.58 -3.35
C ALA A 128 8.94 -10.10 -3.68
N GLN A 129 10.15 -9.60 -3.50
CA GLN A 129 10.58 -8.29 -3.95
C GLN A 129 12.02 -8.36 -4.47
N TYR A 130 12.28 -7.71 -5.58
CA TYR A 130 13.61 -7.31 -5.99
C TYR A 130 13.76 -5.81 -5.85
N SER A 131 14.79 -5.34 -5.17
CA SER A 131 15.10 -3.93 -5.04
C SER A 131 16.47 -3.62 -5.63
N TYR A 132 16.59 -2.42 -6.22
CA TYR A 132 17.84 -1.94 -6.79
C TYR A 132 18.01 -0.45 -6.54
N ALA A 133 19.09 -0.07 -5.87
CA ALA A 133 19.45 1.31 -5.57
C ALA A 133 20.86 1.61 -6.13
N PRO A 134 20.99 1.97 -7.41
CA PRO A 134 22.28 2.26 -8.04
C PRO A 134 23.05 3.38 -7.35
N ASN A 135 22.33 4.33 -6.78
CA ASN A 135 22.83 5.46 -5.99
C ASN A 135 21.72 5.96 -5.04
N ASP A 136 22.01 6.98 -4.23
CA ASP A 136 21.09 7.53 -3.24
C ASP A 136 19.88 8.26 -3.85
N ASN A 137 19.92 8.58 -5.15
CA ASN A 137 18.88 9.31 -5.85
C ASN A 137 17.86 8.42 -6.54
N ILE A 138 18.17 7.14 -6.74
CA ILE A 138 17.31 6.20 -7.47
C ILE A 138 17.07 4.95 -6.64
N LYS A 139 15.79 4.60 -6.44
CA LYS A 139 15.39 3.34 -5.83
C LYS A 139 14.28 2.71 -6.68
N LEU A 140 14.46 1.45 -7.02
CA LEU A 140 13.53 0.68 -7.86
C LEU A 140 13.12 -0.58 -7.12
N TYR A 141 11.85 -0.96 -7.23
CA TYR A 141 11.30 -2.17 -6.62
C TYR A 141 10.40 -2.88 -7.60
N LEU A 142 10.59 -4.19 -7.72
CA LEU A 142 9.68 -5.11 -8.39
C LEU A 142 9.08 -6.01 -7.33
N ASN A 143 7.77 -6.01 -7.19
CA ASN A 143 7.04 -6.66 -6.13
C ASN A 143 6.11 -7.74 -6.69
N TYR A 144 5.96 -8.82 -5.96
CA TYR A 144 5.06 -9.90 -6.28
C TYR A 144 4.35 -10.42 -5.03
N VAL A 145 3.06 -10.66 -5.18
CA VAL A 145 2.23 -11.43 -4.24
C VAL A 145 1.38 -12.38 -5.05
N GLY A 146 1.42 -13.67 -4.71
CA GLY A 146 0.58 -14.63 -5.41
C GLY A 146 0.30 -15.89 -4.61
N GLY A 147 -0.90 -16.43 -4.78
CA GLY A 147 -1.37 -17.61 -4.09
C GLY A 147 -2.86 -17.81 -4.23
N ARG A 148 -3.49 -18.26 -3.16
CA ARG A 148 -4.95 -18.42 -3.09
C ARG A 148 -5.53 -17.54 -1.99
N ASP A 149 -6.64 -16.87 -2.30
CA ASP A 149 -7.43 -16.15 -1.31
C ASP A 149 -8.35 -17.12 -0.53
N THR A 150 -9.14 -16.59 0.41
CA THR A 150 -10.10 -17.38 1.20
C THR A 150 -11.28 -17.90 0.38
N GLY A 151 -11.56 -17.30 -0.78
CA GLY A 151 -12.54 -17.78 -1.75
C GLY A 151 -11.99 -18.82 -2.73
N ASP A 152 -10.78 -19.33 -2.47
CA ASP A 152 -10.05 -20.28 -3.32
C ASP A 152 -9.67 -19.78 -4.72
N ASN A 153 -9.83 -18.46 -4.95
CA ASN A 153 -9.39 -17.86 -6.20
C ASN A 153 -7.86 -17.79 -6.23
N LYS A 154 -7.27 -18.11 -7.37
CA LYS A 154 -5.86 -17.83 -7.60
C LYS A 154 -5.71 -16.31 -7.81
N VAL A 155 -4.81 -15.69 -7.07
CA VAL A 155 -4.52 -14.26 -7.17
C VAL A 155 -3.04 -14.07 -7.42
N HIS A 156 -2.70 -13.22 -8.38
CA HIS A 156 -1.35 -12.79 -8.69
C HIS A 156 -1.31 -11.29 -8.84
N GLN A 157 -0.50 -10.63 -8.05
CA GLN A 157 -0.24 -9.20 -8.16
C GLN A 157 1.22 -8.94 -8.46
N TYR A 158 1.47 -8.17 -9.49
CA TYR A 158 2.76 -7.66 -9.92
C TYR A 158 2.75 -6.16 -9.74
N ASP A 159 3.80 -5.63 -9.16
CA ASP A 159 3.88 -4.21 -8.86
C ASP A 159 5.30 -3.69 -9.10
N PHE A 160 5.39 -2.47 -9.57
CA PHE A 160 6.63 -1.73 -9.77
C PHE A 160 6.56 -0.40 -9.04
N VAL A 161 7.60 -0.07 -8.30
CA VAL A 161 7.78 1.25 -7.67
C VAL A 161 9.14 1.80 -8.07
N GLY A 162 9.15 3.06 -8.46
CA GLY A 162 10.37 3.83 -8.72
C GLY A 162 10.36 5.16 -7.97
N THR A 163 11.48 5.52 -7.34
CA THR A 163 11.67 6.84 -6.75
C THR A 163 12.94 7.48 -7.31
N PHE A 164 12.83 8.75 -7.71
CA PHE A 164 13.88 9.51 -8.40
C PHE A 164 14.02 10.87 -7.75
N LYS A 165 15.11 11.10 -7.04
CA LYS A 165 15.48 12.42 -6.52
C LYS A 165 16.22 13.21 -7.62
N LEU A 166 15.51 14.11 -8.28
CA LEU A 166 16.05 14.87 -9.39
C LEU A 166 16.87 16.07 -8.92
N SER A 167 16.52 16.65 -7.77
CA SER A 167 17.27 17.72 -7.13
C SER A 167 16.99 17.74 -5.61
N SER A 168 17.52 18.73 -4.90
CA SER A 168 17.16 18.98 -3.50
C SER A 168 15.70 19.42 -3.31
N LEU A 169 15.09 19.98 -4.36
CA LEU A 169 13.73 20.53 -4.33
C LEU A 169 12.71 19.60 -4.96
N PHE A 170 13.10 18.77 -5.93
CA PHE A 170 12.18 18.04 -6.77
C PHE A 170 12.50 16.54 -6.81
N ASN A 171 11.51 15.73 -6.52
CA ASN A 171 11.58 14.28 -6.65
C ASN A 171 10.31 13.72 -7.30
N VAL A 172 10.45 12.57 -7.94
CA VAL A 172 9.37 11.87 -8.65
C VAL A 172 9.23 10.47 -8.09
N GLY A 173 8.00 10.08 -7.80
CA GLY A 173 7.61 8.70 -7.55
C GLY A 173 6.79 8.15 -8.71
N VAL A 174 6.94 6.89 -9.01
CA VAL A 174 6.08 6.17 -9.95
C VAL A 174 5.66 4.84 -9.35
N ASN A 175 4.43 4.44 -9.62
CA ASN A 175 3.92 3.13 -9.24
C ASN A 175 3.10 2.55 -10.40
N GLY A 176 3.25 1.27 -10.65
CA GLY A 176 2.42 0.53 -11.60
C GLY A 176 2.08 -0.83 -11.04
N THR A 177 0.82 -1.23 -11.09
CA THR A 177 0.37 -2.52 -10.58
C THR A 177 -0.55 -3.24 -11.57
N LEU A 178 -0.47 -4.57 -11.57
CA LEU A 178 -1.35 -5.46 -12.31
C LEU A 178 -1.78 -6.59 -11.38
N ASN A 179 -3.08 -6.72 -11.16
CA ASN A 179 -3.67 -7.84 -10.42
C ASN A 179 -4.48 -8.73 -11.36
N LYS A 180 -4.20 -10.02 -11.32
CA LYS A 180 -4.96 -11.06 -12.02
C LYS A 180 -5.50 -12.04 -11.01
N SER A 181 -6.80 -12.27 -11.02
CA SER A 181 -7.46 -13.30 -10.22
C SER A 181 -8.22 -14.26 -11.13
N SER A 182 -8.24 -15.54 -10.76
CA SER A 182 -9.04 -16.56 -11.45
C SER A 182 -10.03 -17.14 -10.48
N ARG A 183 -11.29 -17.06 -10.83
CA ARG A 183 -12.39 -17.63 -10.08
C ARG A 183 -12.89 -18.89 -10.76
N PHE A 184 -13.08 -19.95 -9.99
CA PHE A 184 -13.75 -21.16 -10.42
C PHE A 184 -15.27 -20.96 -10.23
N VAL A 185 -16.05 -21.03 -11.29
CA VAL A 185 -17.52 -20.94 -11.23
C VAL A 185 -18.07 -22.03 -12.16
N GLU A 186 -18.78 -23.02 -11.64
CA GLU A 186 -19.51 -24.03 -12.41
C GLU A 186 -18.71 -24.62 -13.58
N ASP A 187 -17.56 -25.22 -13.29
CA ASP A 187 -16.63 -25.83 -14.26
C ASP A 187 -15.89 -24.86 -15.20
N TYR A 188 -16.09 -23.56 -15.10
CA TYR A 188 -15.38 -22.56 -15.88
C TYR A 188 -14.42 -21.73 -15.01
N VAL A 189 -13.23 -21.44 -15.57
CA VAL A 189 -12.28 -20.51 -14.94
C VAL A 189 -12.48 -19.12 -15.57
N THR A 190 -13.01 -18.18 -14.81
CA THR A 190 -13.08 -16.77 -15.20
C THR A 190 -11.86 -16.02 -14.73
N SER A 191 -11.09 -15.43 -15.64
CA SER A 191 -10.01 -14.52 -15.31
C SER A 191 -10.53 -13.11 -15.11
N ARG A 192 -10.14 -12.46 -14.02
CA ARG A 192 -10.52 -11.09 -13.67
C ARG A 192 -9.27 -10.26 -13.44
N THR A 193 -9.28 -9.05 -13.96
CA THR A 193 -8.08 -8.20 -13.97
C THR A 193 -8.43 -6.78 -13.57
N TRP A 194 -7.61 -6.20 -12.70
CA TRP A 194 -7.50 -4.76 -12.54
C TRP A 194 -6.04 -4.33 -12.61
N TYR A 195 -5.79 -3.11 -13.00
CA TYR A 195 -4.45 -2.54 -13.10
C TYR A 195 -4.47 -1.03 -12.96
N GLY A 196 -3.33 -0.45 -12.67
CA GLY A 196 -3.19 1.00 -12.58
C GLY A 196 -1.75 1.46 -12.71
N ALA A 197 -1.60 2.76 -12.91
CA ALA A 197 -0.33 3.46 -12.88
C ALA A 197 -0.52 4.83 -12.25
N ALA A 198 0.45 5.27 -11.44
CA ALA A 198 0.47 6.60 -10.84
C ALA A 198 1.84 7.24 -10.92
N ALA A 199 1.84 8.57 -11.07
CA ALA A 199 3.00 9.43 -10.93
C ALA A 199 2.79 10.40 -9.76
N TYR A 200 3.84 10.61 -8.99
CA TYR A 200 3.88 11.51 -7.84
C TYR A 200 4.97 12.55 -8.11
N LEU A 201 4.55 13.79 -8.35
CA LEU A 201 5.44 14.93 -8.56
C LEU A 201 5.55 15.72 -7.26
N ASN A 202 6.71 15.63 -6.62
CA ASN A 202 6.93 16.20 -5.29
C ASN A 202 7.89 17.38 -5.37
N LEU A 203 7.45 18.53 -4.86
CA LEU A 203 8.21 19.76 -4.76
C LEU A 203 8.36 20.16 -3.29
N ASP A 204 9.59 20.32 -2.82
CA ASP A 204 9.93 20.68 -1.44
C ASP A 204 10.72 22.01 -1.41
N PRO A 205 10.09 23.19 -1.64
CA PRO A 205 10.77 24.46 -1.73
C PRO A 205 11.32 24.94 -0.39
N LYS A 206 10.77 24.44 0.72
CA LYS A 206 11.21 24.73 2.09
C LYS A 206 11.11 23.48 2.97
N PRO A 207 11.89 23.32 4.03
CA PRO A 207 11.77 22.20 4.96
C PRO A 207 10.38 22.06 5.61
N TRP A 208 9.69 23.18 5.80
CA TRP A 208 8.36 23.25 6.39
C TRP A 208 7.22 23.23 5.37
N PHE A 209 7.51 23.28 4.06
CA PHE A 209 6.47 23.31 3.01
C PHE A 209 6.81 22.37 1.86
N GLY A 210 5.87 21.50 1.50
CA GLY A 210 5.92 20.63 0.34
C GLY A 210 4.62 20.68 -0.45
N LEU A 211 4.71 20.42 -1.75
CA LEU A 211 3.59 20.29 -2.66
C LEU A 211 3.71 18.98 -3.43
N THR A 212 2.62 18.25 -3.57
CA THR A 212 2.60 16.98 -4.32
C THR A 212 1.41 16.93 -5.24
N LEU A 213 1.66 16.66 -6.50
CA LEU A 213 0.64 16.28 -7.48
C LEU A 213 0.74 14.77 -7.73
N ARG A 214 -0.35 14.04 -7.46
CA ARG A 214 -0.51 12.64 -7.86
C ARG A 214 -1.49 12.56 -9.02
N GLU A 215 -1.04 11.96 -10.10
CA GLU A 215 -1.87 11.59 -11.25
C GLU A 215 -1.96 10.07 -11.32
N GLU A 216 -3.16 9.53 -11.28
CA GLU A 216 -3.42 8.09 -11.26
C GLU A 216 -4.40 7.69 -12.35
N TYR A 217 -4.08 6.64 -13.08
CA TYR A 217 -5.00 5.89 -13.91
C TYR A 217 -5.26 4.53 -13.28
N PHE A 218 -6.52 4.21 -13.04
CA PHE A 218 -6.96 2.92 -12.51
C PHE A 218 -7.99 2.30 -13.44
N SER A 219 -7.81 1.03 -13.79
CA SER A 219 -8.74 0.26 -14.63
C SER A 219 -9.17 -1.01 -13.92
N ASP A 220 -10.43 -1.08 -13.57
CA ASP A 220 -11.11 -2.28 -13.10
C ASP A 220 -11.93 -2.87 -14.25
N LYS A 221 -11.20 -3.51 -15.18
CA LYS A 221 -11.77 -4.01 -16.44
C LYS A 221 -12.93 -4.99 -16.22
N ASP A 222 -12.84 -5.77 -15.16
CA ASP A 222 -13.74 -6.90 -14.93
C ASP A 222 -14.64 -6.70 -13.68
N GLY A 223 -14.73 -5.48 -13.14
CA GLY A 223 -15.56 -5.15 -11.97
C GLY A 223 -15.18 -5.96 -10.71
N VAL A 224 -13.89 -6.00 -10.39
CA VAL A 224 -13.36 -6.72 -9.23
C VAL A 224 -13.43 -5.87 -7.97
N LYS A 225 -13.23 -4.57 -8.11
CA LYS A 225 -13.01 -3.61 -7.04
C LYS A 225 -14.01 -2.46 -7.02
N LEU A 226 -14.53 -2.08 -8.16
CA LEU A 226 -15.53 -1.04 -8.32
C LEU A 226 -16.92 -1.67 -8.56
N PRO A 227 -18.03 -0.93 -8.34
CA PRO A 227 -19.38 -1.46 -8.50
C PRO A 227 -19.66 -2.03 -9.88
N VAL A 228 -19.02 -1.49 -10.90
CA VAL A 228 -19.10 -1.95 -12.30
C VAL A 228 -17.74 -1.85 -12.97
N PRO A 229 -17.50 -2.62 -14.05
CA PRO A 229 -16.30 -2.47 -14.88
C PRO A 229 -16.08 -1.03 -15.31
N SER A 230 -14.97 -0.43 -14.90
CA SER A 230 -14.73 0.99 -15.09
C SER A 230 -13.26 1.36 -15.14
N LYS A 231 -12.99 2.55 -15.64
CA LYS A 231 -11.68 3.21 -15.65
C LYS A 231 -11.83 4.55 -14.98
N VAL A 232 -10.88 4.87 -14.08
CA VAL A 232 -10.85 6.14 -13.37
C VAL A 232 -9.52 6.82 -13.61
N PHE A 233 -9.56 8.12 -13.87
CA PHE A 233 -8.43 9.01 -13.83
C PHE A 233 -8.59 9.94 -12.63
N ALA A 234 -7.62 9.92 -11.71
CA ALA A 234 -7.67 10.66 -10.45
C ALA A 234 -6.49 11.62 -10.34
N SER A 235 -6.79 12.92 -10.19
CA SER A 235 -5.80 13.97 -9.95
C SER A 235 -5.91 14.45 -8.51
N THR A 236 -4.78 14.42 -7.77
CA THR A 236 -4.77 14.84 -6.36
C THR A 236 -3.63 15.82 -6.11
N LEU A 237 -3.98 17.02 -5.68
CA LEU A 237 -3.01 18.05 -5.29
C LEU A 237 -3.04 18.24 -3.78
N THR A 238 -1.90 18.03 -3.12
CA THR A 238 -1.75 18.14 -1.67
C THR A 238 -0.64 19.11 -1.32
N ALA A 239 -0.91 20.08 -0.47
CA ALA A 239 0.13 20.86 0.20
C ALA A 239 0.39 20.30 1.60
N GLN A 240 1.66 20.29 2.00
CA GLN A 240 2.07 19.89 3.35
C GLN A 240 2.74 21.05 4.06
N PHE A 241 2.20 21.43 5.22
CA PHE A 241 2.80 22.42 6.11
C PHE A 241 3.26 21.71 7.40
N LYS A 242 4.55 21.78 7.70
CA LYS A 242 5.20 21.05 8.80
C LYS A 242 5.68 22.03 9.86
N VAL A 243 5.17 21.90 11.08
CA VAL A 243 5.54 22.74 12.21
C VAL A 243 5.55 21.90 13.49
N ASP A 244 6.69 21.77 14.14
CA ASP A 244 6.84 21.15 15.47
C ASP A 244 6.10 19.80 15.65
N GLY A 245 6.32 18.88 14.71
CA GLY A 245 5.68 17.56 14.73
C GLY A 245 4.26 17.53 14.11
N PHE A 246 3.66 18.69 13.85
CA PHE A 246 2.40 18.77 13.11
C PHE A 246 2.65 18.82 11.60
N ILE A 247 1.76 18.13 10.87
CA ILE A 247 1.66 18.21 9.42
C ILE A 247 0.21 18.57 9.09
N PHE A 248 0.00 19.74 8.49
CA PHE A 248 -1.29 20.16 7.96
C PHE A 248 -1.33 19.90 6.47
N MET A 249 -2.37 19.20 6.00
CA MET A 249 -2.49 18.72 4.63
C MET A 249 -3.83 19.14 4.02
N PRO A 250 -3.97 20.38 3.50
CA PRO A 250 -5.06 20.68 2.57
C PRO A 250 -4.83 19.90 1.27
N GLU A 251 -5.89 19.22 0.81
CA GLU A 251 -5.85 18.35 -0.35
C GLU A 251 -7.10 18.56 -1.21
N PHE A 252 -6.89 18.72 -2.51
CA PHE A 252 -7.94 18.71 -3.52
C PHE A 252 -7.80 17.48 -4.40
N ARG A 253 -8.89 16.75 -4.60
CA ARG A 253 -8.93 15.56 -5.43
C ARG A 253 -10.09 15.64 -6.42
N LEU A 254 -9.81 15.30 -7.68
CA LEU A 254 -10.77 15.19 -8.77
C LEU A 254 -10.66 13.81 -9.40
N ASP A 255 -11.74 13.03 -9.37
CA ASP A 255 -11.82 11.72 -9.99
C ASP A 255 -12.80 11.76 -11.16
N ASN A 256 -12.38 11.22 -12.31
CA ASN A 256 -13.19 11.10 -13.52
C ASN A 256 -13.22 9.65 -13.99
N ALA A 257 -14.42 9.10 -14.18
CA ALA A 257 -14.62 7.75 -14.68
C ALA A 257 -15.27 7.73 -16.06
N ASN A 258 -15.05 6.66 -16.81
CA ASN A 258 -15.70 6.46 -18.11
C ASN A 258 -17.19 6.12 -18.01
N VAL A 259 -17.65 5.65 -16.85
CA VAL A 259 -19.04 5.31 -16.52
C VAL A 259 -19.44 5.92 -15.19
N GLU A 260 -20.72 5.93 -14.87
CA GLU A 260 -21.24 6.48 -13.62
C GLU A 260 -20.96 5.54 -12.46
N VAL A 261 -19.97 5.87 -11.63
CA VAL A 261 -19.55 5.09 -10.44
C VAL A 261 -19.58 5.92 -9.15
N PHE A 262 -19.80 7.22 -9.25
CA PHE A 262 -19.85 8.14 -8.11
C PHE A 262 -21.28 8.54 -7.82
N GLY A 263 -21.61 8.75 -6.54
CA GLY A 263 -22.89 9.29 -6.11
C GLY A 263 -22.81 10.80 -5.89
N LYS A 264 -23.82 11.55 -6.33
CA LYS A 264 -24.02 12.95 -5.99
C LYS A 264 -24.84 13.09 -4.70
N SER A 265 -24.84 14.28 -4.10
CA SER A 265 -25.60 14.58 -2.89
C SER A 265 -27.13 14.45 -3.07
N ASP A 266 -27.64 14.58 -4.30
CA ASP A 266 -29.04 14.40 -4.65
C ASP A 266 -29.41 12.92 -4.91
N GLY A 267 -28.48 11.98 -4.72
CA GLY A 267 -28.66 10.56 -4.95
C GLY A 267 -28.50 10.12 -6.40
N THR A 268 -28.23 11.03 -7.34
CA THR A 268 -27.97 10.66 -8.73
C THR A 268 -26.56 10.17 -8.96
N ALA A 269 -26.38 9.33 -9.96
CA ALA A 269 -25.06 8.82 -10.35
C ALA A 269 -24.27 9.86 -11.16
N SER A 270 -22.94 9.76 -11.11
CA SER A 270 -22.01 10.67 -11.79
C SER A 270 -20.78 9.94 -12.30
N LYS A 271 -20.21 10.47 -13.38
CA LYS A 271 -18.89 10.05 -13.90
C LYS A 271 -17.73 10.77 -13.23
N SER A 272 -18.00 11.83 -12.47
CA SER A 272 -16.96 12.61 -11.81
C SER A 272 -17.34 12.95 -10.38
N THR A 273 -16.32 13.07 -9.52
CA THR A 273 -16.45 13.59 -8.16
C THR A 273 -15.25 14.46 -7.84
N ALA A 274 -15.47 15.48 -7.03
CA ALA A 274 -14.42 16.33 -6.50
C ALA A 274 -14.54 16.40 -4.99
N SER A 275 -13.41 16.40 -4.31
CA SER A 275 -13.36 16.56 -2.87
C SER A 275 -12.26 17.52 -2.45
N PHE A 276 -12.54 18.29 -1.41
CA PHE A 276 -11.55 19.05 -0.69
C PHE A 276 -11.47 18.50 0.73
N MET A 277 -10.26 18.16 1.16
CA MET A 277 -9.98 17.58 2.47
C MET A 277 -8.96 18.42 3.20
N PHE A 278 -9.05 18.42 4.51
CA PHE A 278 -8.06 19.01 5.38
C PHE A 278 -7.69 18.01 6.47
N ALA A 279 -6.44 17.60 6.51
CA ALA A 279 -5.94 16.70 7.53
C ALA A 279 -4.94 17.43 8.44
N ALA A 280 -4.97 17.11 9.72
CA ALA A 280 -3.96 17.48 10.70
C ALA A 280 -3.39 16.21 11.31
N ILE A 281 -2.08 16.05 11.24
CA ILE A 281 -1.37 14.87 11.73
C ILE A 281 -0.33 15.36 12.72
N TYR A 282 -0.23 14.68 13.86
CA TYR A 282 0.80 14.92 14.85
C TYR A 282 1.62 13.64 15.06
N SER A 283 2.93 13.77 15.03
CA SER A 283 3.86 12.68 15.36
C SER A 283 4.95 13.18 16.31
N PHE A 284 5.31 12.37 17.29
CA PHE A 284 6.31 12.67 18.32
C PHE A 284 7.29 11.53 18.46
#